data_0f168947749cd1503a62d517df234327
#
_entry.id   0f168947749cd1503a62d517df234327
#
_cell.length_a   1.000
_cell.length_b   1.000
_cell.length_c   1.000
_cell.angle_alpha   90.00
_cell.angle_beta   90.00
_cell.angle_gamma   90.00
#
_symmetry.space_group_name_H-M   'P 1'
#
loop_
_entity.id
_entity.type
_entity.pdbx_description
1 polymer ?
#
loop_
_entity_poly.entity_id
_entity_poly.type
_entity_poly.pdbx_seq_one_letter_code
_entity_poly.pdbx_strand_id
1 'polypeptide(L)'
;MTGWRRLLAVPLAAALAAALAVALAGPAAAAPALRLQPHTLVVQVVPAMVGVSFTLDGRGFESGAGGVASITVDGVATRRLTIAVPPPRPGLRYEFQRWTGGYGGDEFSTSRTVRMGGRVTRLVAGFAEACLVRWSFVDTQGDPIPSGVVESVVLKDDSGGRYQKPGDGAHWLPASQPVRDNSGRVTARPLDYSVEAVLVDGANAVFRSQQRFRPAPNASWPISLRFYQMQISSHDAMFGFPAGSAVRLRSPDGQVQRLDLDGRSRASSGRLARGDYQLKVQGPGISWWMPVALSRDQEVELVFLSWLDLSVAALLAVLVLVGLPLLGGRLRRRRRAPATAATGVGAVAEDRDLLGRAGP
;
A
#
# COMPACT_ATOMS: atom_id res chain seq x y z
N MET A 1 22.36 118.38 -18.10
CA MET A 1 23.69 118.03 -18.61
C MET A 1 24.24 116.91 -17.77
N THR A 2 23.85 115.68 -18.01
CA THR A 2 24.41 114.45 -17.35
C THR A 2 23.76 113.27 -18.02
N GLY A 3 24.43 112.50 -18.83
CA GLY A 3 23.72 111.33 -19.34
C GLY A 3 24.44 110.53 -20.46
N TRP A 4 25.74 110.39 -20.41
CA TRP A 4 26.46 109.66 -21.49
C TRP A 4 27.56 108.66 -20.99
N ARG A 5 27.36 108.02 -19.86
CA ARG A 5 28.36 107.04 -19.35
C ARG A 5 27.86 105.63 -19.03
N ARG A 6 26.70 105.22 -19.53
CA ARG A 6 26.15 103.84 -19.12
C ARG A 6 25.90 102.91 -20.30
N LEU A 7 26.43 103.11 -21.54
CA LEU A 7 26.12 102.30 -22.71
C LEU A 7 27.26 101.44 -23.30
N LEU A 8 28.44 101.40 -22.71
CA LEU A 8 29.58 100.61 -23.26
C LEU A 8 30.05 99.43 -22.36
N ALA A 9 29.44 99.20 -21.22
CA ALA A 9 29.87 98.06 -20.31
C ALA A 9 29.08 96.77 -20.50
N VAL A 10 27.98 96.79 -21.21
CA VAL A 10 27.11 95.59 -21.32
C VAL A 10 27.55 94.54 -22.38
N PRO A 11 28.14 94.91 -23.53
CA PRO A 11 28.46 93.86 -24.52
C PRO A 11 29.70 93.03 -24.17
N LEU A 12 30.63 93.52 -23.33
CA LEU A 12 31.82 92.76 -22.98
C LEU A 12 31.58 91.64 -21.96
N ALA A 13 30.66 91.84 -21.02
CA ALA A 13 30.28 90.81 -20.05
C ALA A 13 29.50 89.67 -20.73
N ALA A 14 28.64 89.96 -21.70
CA ALA A 14 27.89 88.96 -22.44
C ALA A 14 28.76 88.10 -23.32
N ALA A 15 29.81 88.64 -23.96
CA ALA A 15 30.73 87.93 -24.79
C ALA A 15 31.65 86.97 -23.95
N LEU A 16 32.06 87.41 -22.77
CA LEU A 16 32.84 86.60 -21.85
C LEU A 16 32.06 85.40 -21.25
N ALA A 17 30.79 85.61 -20.97
CA ALA A 17 29.90 84.57 -20.45
C ALA A 17 29.58 83.50 -21.51
N ALA A 18 29.43 83.91 -22.79
CA ALA A 18 29.23 82.99 -23.91
C ALA A 18 30.46 82.14 -24.20
N ALA A 19 31.66 82.74 -24.12
CA ALA A 19 32.94 82.06 -24.34
C ALA A 19 33.24 81.04 -23.18
N LEU A 20 32.88 81.39 -21.96
CA LEU A 20 33.07 80.48 -20.82
C LEU A 20 32.06 79.28 -20.86
N ALA A 21 30.84 79.49 -21.36
CA ALA A 21 29.82 78.42 -21.50
C ALA A 21 30.21 77.41 -22.59
N VAL A 22 30.90 77.84 -23.69
CA VAL A 22 31.38 76.92 -24.71
C VAL A 22 32.64 76.18 -24.28
N ALA A 23 33.50 76.75 -23.44
CA ALA A 23 34.71 76.10 -22.91
C ALA A 23 34.38 75.02 -21.82
N LEU A 24 33.20 75.15 -21.12
CA LEU A 24 32.70 74.16 -20.13
C LEU A 24 31.86 73.05 -20.75
N ALA A 25 31.44 73.19 -22.01
CA ALA A 25 30.85 72.15 -22.81
C ALA A 25 31.98 71.21 -23.39
N GLY A 26 32.72 70.59 -22.47
CA GLY A 26 33.59 69.47 -22.83
C GLY A 26 32.77 68.43 -23.58
N PRO A 27 33.37 67.71 -24.53
CA PRO A 27 32.67 66.61 -25.19
C PRO A 27 32.13 65.71 -24.10
N ALA A 28 30.78 65.56 -23.98
CA ALA A 28 30.15 64.61 -23.12
C ALA A 28 30.76 63.26 -23.53
N ALA A 29 31.77 62.81 -22.77
CA ALA A 29 32.32 61.47 -22.92
C ALA A 29 31.12 60.56 -22.77
N ALA A 30 30.69 59.96 -23.88
CA ALA A 30 29.64 58.95 -23.87
C ALA A 30 30.04 57.93 -22.80
N ALA A 31 29.30 57.94 -21.69
CA ALA A 31 29.53 56.97 -20.60
C ALA A 31 29.63 55.58 -21.26
N PRO A 32 30.68 54.82 -21.01
CA PRO A 32 30.82 53.50 -21.62
C PRO A 32 29.54 52.73 -21.30
N ALA A 33 28.79 52.39 -22.35
CA ALA A 33 27.61 51.57 -22.22
C ALA A 33 28.04 50.33 -21.45
N LEU A 34 27.58 50.18 -20.20
CA LEU A 34 27.82 49.02 -19.36
C LEU A 34 27.33 47.81 -20.19
N ARG A 35 28.25 47.14 -20.88
CA ARG A 35 27.94 45.90 -21.58
C ARG A 35 27.56 44.88 -20.52
N LEU A 36 26.28 44.67 -20.38
CA LEU A 36 25.75 43.63 -19.53
C LEU A 36 26.34 42.31 -20.04
N GLN A 37 27.07 41.58 -19.17
CA GLN A 37 27.65 40.30 -19.55
C GLN A 37 26.55 39.30 -19.84
N PRO A 38 26.66 38.54 -20.94
CA PRO A 38 25.67 37.50 -21.23
C PRO A 38 25.77 36.33 -20.22
N HIS A 39 24.64 35.91 -19.74
CA HIS A 39 24.49 34.74 -18.85
C HIS A 39 23.68 33.66 -19.55
N THR A 40 24.17 32.43 -19.54
CA THR A 40 23.49 31.29 -20.15
C THR A 40 22.82 30.41 -19.07
N LEU A 41 21.52 30.21 -19.20
CA LEU A 41 20.80 29.20 -18.48
C LEU A 41 20.82 27.91 -19.31
N VAL A 42 21.25 26.81 -18.68
CA VAL A 42 21.21 25.47 -19.25
C VAL A 42 20.30 24.61 -18.40
N VAL A 43 19.26 24.05 -19.00
CA VAL A 43 18.33 23.15 -18.36
C VAL A 43 18.48 21.76 -18.96
N GLN A 44 18.81 20.78 -18.15
CA GLN A 44 18.81 19.37 -18.53
C GLN A 44 17.47 18.73 -18.11
N VAL A 45 16.81 18.06 -19.01
CA VAL A 45 15.61 17.27 -18.77
C VAL A 45 15.99 15.83 -18.48
N VAL A 46 15.43 15.24 -17.43
CA VAL A 46 15.65 13.84 -17.05
C VAL A 46 14.30 13.15 -16.82
N PRO A 47 13.97 12.06 -17.55
CA PRO A 47 14.73 11.44 -18.63
C PRO A 47 14.93 12.41 -19.81
N ALA A 48 15.93 12.14 -20.67
CA ALA A 48 16.21 13.00 -21.81
C ALA A 48 15.03 13.02 -22.79
N MET A 49 14.44 14.19 -22.97
CA MET A 49 13.29 14.41 -23.86
C MET A 49 13.56 15.59 -24.77
N VAL A 50 13.18 15.47 -26.03
CA VAL A 50 13.23 16.54 -27.06
C VAL A 50 11.89 17.28 -27.06
N GLY A 51 11.93 18.62 -27.27
CA GLY A 51 10.73 19.44 -27.43
C GLY A 51 10.01 19.76 -26.12
N VAL A 52 10.66 19.60 -24.94
CA VAL A 52 10.11 20.10 -23.69
C VAL A 52 10.24 21.62 -23.70
N SER A 53 9.11 22.31 -23.59
CA SER A 53 9.05 23.77 -23.69
C SER A 53 9.29 24.41 -22.32
N PHE A 54 10.09 25.48 -22.34
CA PHE A 54 10.40 26.34 -21.21
C PHE A 54 10.10 27.79 -21.53
N THR A 55 9.79 28.58 -20.53
CA THR A 55 9.71 30.03 -20.63
C THR A 55 10.56 30.66 -19.54
N LEU A 56 11.40 31.63 -19.92
CA LEU A 56 12.19 32.47 -19.02
C LEU A 56 11.73 33.91 -19.16
N ASP A 57 11.03 34.46 -18.17
CA ASP A 57 10.42 35.80 -18.24
C ASP A 57 9.57 36.01 -19.52
N GLY A 58 8.82 34.96 -19.94
CA GLY A 58 7.99 35.00 -21.14
C GLY A 58 8.72 34.66 -22.47
N ARG A 59 10.06 34.50 -22.47
CA ARG A 59 10.80 34.03 -23.65
C ARG A 59 10.83 32.51 -23.69
N GLY A 60 10.29 31.94 -24.78
CA GLY A 60 10.23 30.49 -25.00
C GLY A 60 11.56 29.91 -25.48
N PHE A 61 11.88 28.71 -25.04
CA PHE A 61 12.96 27.87 -25.56
C PHE A 61 12.63 26.40 -25.29
N GLU A 62 13.29 25.49 -26.01
CA GLU A 62 12.93 24.07 -25.96
C GLU A 62 14.17 23.19 -25.81
N SER A 63 13.96 21.98 -25.27
CA SER A 63 14.99 20.96 -25.18
C SER A 63 15.27 20.34 -26.55
N GLY A 64 16.55 20.30 -26.93
CA GLY A 64 17.05 19.62 -28.11
C GLY A 64 17.47 18.19 -27.87
N ALA A 65 18.32 17.66 -28.71
CA ALA A 65 18.91 16.33 -28.61
C ALA A 65 19.60 16.16 -27.25
N GLY A 66 19.41 14.99 -26.62
CA GLY A 66 19.92 14.71 -25.28
C GLY A 66 19.18 15.40 -24.13
N GLY A 67 18.02 16.06 -24.42
CA GLY A 67 17.18 16.68 -23.38
C GLY A 67 17.78 17.95 -22.80
N VAL A 68 18.64 18.66 -23.55
CA VAL A 68 19.28 19.90 -23.11
C VAL A 68 18.60 21.09 -23.77
N ALA A 69 18.20 22.07 -22.96
CA ALA A 69 17.68 23.36 -23.38
C ALA A 69 18.65 24.45 -22.91
N SER A 70 18.88 25.49 -23.71
CA SER A 70 19.70 26.63 -23.30
C SER A 70 19.15 27.97 -23.83
N ILE A 71 19.27 29.01 -23.00
CA ILE A 71 18.90 30.37 -23.34
C ILE A 71 19.93 31.33 -22.77
N THR A 72 20.34 32.32 -23.57
CA THR A 72 21.24 33.39 -23.13
C THR A 72 20.45 34.66 -22.87
N VAL A 73 20.73 35.29 -21.74
CA VAL A 73 20.11 36.56 -21.30
C VAL A 73 21.17 37.51 -20.79
N ASP A 74 20.93 38.79 -20.92
CA ASP A 74 21.86 39.84 -20.48
C ASP A 74 21.60 40.19 -19.00
N GLY A 75 22.71 40.39 -18.29
CA GLY A 75 22.74 40.87 -16.92
C GLY A 75 22.40 39.82 -15.84
N VAL A 76 22.91 40.10 -14.63
CA VAL A 76 22.63 39.32 -13.43
C VAL A 76 21.26 39.73 -12.90
N ALA A 77 20.29 38.81 -12.87
CA ALA A 77 18.95 39.05 -12.34
C ALA A 77 18.32 37.78 -11.84
N THR A 78 17.33 37.92 -10.96
CA THR A 78 16.41 36.88 -10.63
C THR A 78 15.31 36.82 -11.68
N ARG A 79 15.11 35.65 -12.28
CA ARG A 79 14.18 35.46 -13.40
C ARG A 79 13.19 34.33 -13.09
N ARG A 80 12.01 34.44 -13.69
CA ARG A 80 10.97 33.40 -13.57
C ARG A 80 11.13 32.36 -14.67
N LEU A 81 11.40 31.13 -14.28
CA LEU A 81 11.48 29.98 -15.17
C LEU A 81 10.22 29.12 -14.99
N THR A 82 9.57 28.79 -16.09
CA THR A 82 8.43 27.87 -16.12
C THR A 82 8.70 26.75 -17.11
N ILE A 83 8.27 25.53 -16.78
CA ILE A 83 8.34 24.34 -17.63
C ILE A 83 6.93 23.90 -17.98
N ALA A 84 6.71 23.59 -19.25
CA ALA A 84 5.49 22.93 -19.68
C ALA A 84 5.67 21.40 -19.58
N VAL A 85 4.71 20.75 -18.92
CA VAL A 85 4.69 19.29 -18.87
C VAL A 85 4.40 18.76 -20.27
N PRO A 86 5.19 17.82 -20.81
CA PRO A 86 4.94 17.26 -22.14
C PRO A 86 3.56 16.63 -22.25
N PRO A 87 2.89 16.76 -23.39
CA PRO A 87 1.61 16.14 -23.61
C PRO A 87 1.71 14.59 -23.48
N PRO A 88 0.66 13.93 -22.95
CA PRO A 88 0.65 12.49 -22.85
C PRO A 88 0.69 11.84 -24.24
N ARG A 89 1.38 10.69 -24.33
CA ARG A 89 1.37 9.79 -25.49
C ARG A 89 0.52 8.57 -25.18
N PRO A 90 0.10 7.78 -26.17
CA PRO A 90 -0.65 6.55 -25.91
C PRO A 90 0.06 5.62 -24.90
N GLY A 91 -0.53 5.45 -23.73
CA GLY A 91 0.02 4.61 -22.66
C GLY A 91 1.22 5.20 -21.90
N LEU A 92 1.63 6.44 -22.16
CA LEU A 92 2.77 7.11 -21.50
C LEU A 92 2.42 8.55 -21.16
N ARG A 93 2.67 8.94 -19.92
CA ARG A 93 2.60 10.34 -19.48
C ARG A 93 3.81 10.70 -18.65
N TYR A 94 4.11 12.00 -18.60
CA TYR A 94 5.17 12.55 -17.80
C TYR A 94 4.59 13.38 -16.67
N GLU A 95 5.20 13.30 -15.49
CA GLU A 95 4.82 14.08 -14.32
C GLU A 95 6.07 14.82 -13.84
N PHE A 96 5.99 16.15 -13.79
CA PHE A 96 7.09 16.92 -13.24
C PHE A 96 7.25 16.61 -11.76
N GLN A 97 8.47 16.26 -11.34
CA GLN A 97 8.78 15.91 -9.96
C GLN A 97 9.48 17.03 -9.23
N ARG A 98 10.59 17.51 -9.77
CA ARG A 98 11.35 18.55 -9.12
C ARG A 98 12.45 19.14 -10.01
N TRP A 99 12.89 20.32 -9.60
CA TRP A 99 14.13 20.90 -10.06
C TRP A 99 15.31 20.46 -9.19
N THR A 100 16.48 20.35 -9.79
CA THR A 100 17.75 20.13 -9.09
C THR A 100 18.78 21.15 -9.58
N GLY A 101 19.57 21.71 -8.66
CA GLY A 101 20.55 22.76 -8.96
C GLY A 101 19.92 24.15 -8.95
N GLY A 102 20.77 25.17 -9.19
CA GLY A 102 20.38 26.58 -9.10
C GLY A 102 20.07 27.03 -7.67
N TYR A 103 19.91 28.34 -7.49
CA TYR A 103 19.52 28.94 -6.21
C TYR A 103 18.16 29.63 -6.37
N GLY A 104 17.27 29.43 -5.39
CA GLY A 104 15.98 30.14 -5.26
C GLY A 104 14.77 29.36 -5.78
N GLY A 105 13.62 29.72 -5.22
CA GLY A 105 12.29 29.23 -5.61
C GLY A 105 11.94 27.81 -5.13
N ASP A 106 10.67 27.45 -5.33
CA ASP A 106 10.13 26.14 -5.02
C ASP A 106 10.66 25.09 -6.02
N GLU A 107 11.32 24.06 -5.52
CA GLU A 107 11.87 22.99 -6.36
C GLU A 107 10.82 22.00 -6.88
N PHE A 108 9.64 21.97 -6.30
CA PHE A 108 8.54 21.07 -6.70
C PHE A 108 7.51 21.72 -7.62
N SER A 109 7.59 23.04 -7.81
CA SER A 109 6.69 23.77 -8.71
C SER A 109 7.19 23.78 -10.14
N THR A 110 6.29 23.64 -11.11
CA THR A 110 6.61 23.83 -12.54
C THR A 110 7.08 25.26 -12.86
N SER A 111 6.84 26.22 -11.95
CA SER A 111 7.31 27.60 -12.07
C SER A 111 8.17 27.94 -10.87
N ARG A 112 9.42 28.41 -11.11
CA ARG A 112 10.32 28.82 -10.04
C ARG A 112 11.10 30.08 -10.41
N THR A 113 11.61 30.77 -9.41
CA THR A 113 12.58 31.84 -9.60
C THR A 113 13.99 31.29 -9.64
N VAL A 114 14.81 31.77 -10.59
CA VAL A 114 16.20 31.36 -10.77
C VAL A 114 17.10 32.60 -10.71
N ARG A 115 18.08 32.54 -9.82
CA ARG A 115 19.13 33.61 -9.76
C ARG A 115 20.23 33.29 -10.75
N MET A 116 20.41 34.18 -11.71
CA MET A 116 21.52 34.13 -12.69
C MET A 116 22.79 34.73 -12.04
N GLY A 117 23.59 33.91 -11.38
CA GLY A 117 24.73 34.39 -10.58
C GLY A 117 26.11 34.20 -11.21
N GLY A 118 26.21 33.50 -12.32
CA GLY A 118 27.47 33.21 -13.02
C GLY A 118 27.28 33.18 -14.52
N ARG A 119 28.37 33.05 -15.29
CA ARG A 119 28.29 32.97 -16.76
C ARG A 119 27.38 31.86 -17.25
N VAL A 120 27.33 30.75 -16.51
CA VAL A 120 26.43 29.60 -16.80
C VAL A 120 25.76 29.15 -15.55
N THR A 121 24.42 29.13 -15.57
CA THR A 121 23.57 28.52 -14.53
C THR A 121 23.02 27.20 -15.05
N ARG A 122 23.20 26.12 -14.30
CA ARG A 122 22.75 24.79 -14.69
C ARG A 122 21.62 24.34 -13.76
N LEU A 123 20.55 23.81 -14.35
CA LEU A 123 19.41 23.22 -13.70
C LEU A 123 19.12 21.85 -14.29
N VAL A 124 18.51 20.98 -13.49
CA VAL A 124 17.95 19.73 -13.97
C VAL A 124 16.45 19.72 -13.67
N ALA A 125 15.65 19.51 -14.70
CA ALA A 125 14.21 19.27 -14.60
C ALA A 125 13.96 17.77 -14.56
N GLY A 126 13.58 17.24 -13.41
CA GLY A 126 13.29 15.82 -13.21
C GLY A 126 11.81 15.51 -13.45
N PHE A 127 11.55 14.54 -14.32
CA PHE A 127 10.23 14.00 -14.57
C PHE A 127 10.19 12.53 -14.17
N ALA A 128 9.05 12.09 -13.64
CA ALA A 128 8.68 10.69 -13.58
C ALA A 128 7.93 10.32 -14.85
N GLU A 129 8.24 9.16 -15.39
CA GLU A 129 7.44 8.53 -16.42
C GLU A 129 6.37 7.68 -15.75
N ALA A 130 5.12 7.77 -16.20
CA ALA A 130 4.06 6.87 -15.81
C ALA A 130 3.52 6.14 -17.03
N CYS A 131 3.40 4.82 -16.92
CA CYS A 131 2.88 3.96 -17.96
C CYS A 131 1.48 3.45 -17.61
N LEU A 132 0.62 3.38 -18.62
CA LEU A 132 -0.68 2.75 -18.52
C LEU A 132 -0.47 1.24 -18.66
N VAL A 133 -0.81 0.49 -17.62
CA VAL A 133 -0.73 -0.97 -17.58
C VAL A 133 -2.09 -1.58 -17.32
N ARG A 134 -2.29 -2.82 -17.79
CA ARG A 134 -3.44 -3.65 -17.49
C ARG A 134 -2.95 -4.96 -16.91
N TRP A 135 -3.73 -5.56 -16.06
CA TRP A 135 -3.47 -6.92 -15.61
C TRP A 135 -4.52 -7.89 -16.10
N SER A 136 -4.09 -9.11 -16.29
CA SER A 136 -4.93 -10.28 -16.48
C SER A 136 -4.58 -11.27 -15.37
N PHE A 137 -5.56 -12.04 -14.94
CA PHE A 137 -5.37 -13.02 -13.89
C PHE A 137 -5.43 -14.41 -14.46
N VAL A 138 -4.52 -15.26 -14.01
CA VAL A 138 -4.46 -16.67 -14.40
C VAL A 138 -4.29 -17.53 -13.15
N ASP A 139 -4.79 -18.75 -13.17
CA ASP A 139 -4.51 -19.70 -12.10
C ASP A 139 -3.12 -20.37 -12.29
N THR A 140 -2.80 -21.32 -11.45
CA THR A 140 -1.51 -22.04 -11.50
C THR A 140 -1.37 -22.96 -12.72
N GLN A 141 -2.45 -23.25 -13.43
CA GLN A 141 -2.47 -23.99 -14.70
C GLN A 141 -2.38 -23.06 -15.92
N GLY A 142 -2.54 -21.75 -15.72
CA GLY A 142 -2.58 -20.75 -16.78
C GLY A 142 -4.00 -20.44 -17.29
N ASP A 143 -5.01 -21.01 -16.66
CA ASP A 143 -6.40 -20.75 -17.02
C ASP A 143 -6.81 -19.31 -16.59
N PRO A 144 -7.54 -18.58 -17.45
CA PRO A 144 -7.92 -17.22 -17.17
C PRO A 144 -8.93 -17.12 -16.03
N ILE A 145 -8.75 -16.13 -15.17
CA ILE A 145 -9.65 -15.79 -14.06
C ILE A 145 -10.31 -14.44 -14.39
N PRO A 146 -11.64 -14.33 -14.30
CA PRO A 146 -12.34 -13.07 -14.54
C PRO A 146 -11.86 -11.98 -13.59
N SER A 147 -11.59 -10.78 -14.10
CA SER A 147 -11.11 -9.65 -13.28
C SER A 147 -12.14 -9.21 -12.23
N GLY A 148 -13.44 -9.41 -12.48
CA GLY A 148 -14.51 -9.08 -11.53
C GLY A 148 -14.49 -9.88 -10.22
N VAL A 149 -13.69 -10.96 -10.14
CA VAL A 149 -13.47 -11.72 -8.89
C VAL A 149 -12.42 -11.06 -8.02
N VAL A 150 -11.58 -10.21 -8.59
CA VAL A 150 -10.47 -9.55 -7.90
C VAL A 150 -10.87 -8.16 -7.45
N GLU A 151 -10.84 -7.93 -6.14
CA GLU A 151 -11.15 -6.63 -5.56
C GLU A 151 -10.04 -5.61 -5.79
N SER A 152 -8.81 -5.99 -5.47
CA SER A 152 -7.66 -5.11 -5.60
C SER A 152 -6.34 -5.85 -5.74
N VAL A 153 -5.39 -5.15 -6.35
CA VAL A 153 -3.98 -5.57 -6.51
C VAL A 153 -3.11 -4.62 -5.71
N VAL A 154 -2.26 -5.15 -4.85
CA VAL A 154 -1.27 -4.41 -4.07
C VAL A 154 0.10 -4.67 -4.68
N LEU A 155 0.72 -3.60 -5.14
CA LEU A 155 2.05 -3.60 -5.75
C LEU A 155 3.04 -2.90 -4.83
N LYS A 156 4.28 -3.35 -4.88
CA LYS A 156 5.41 -2.69 -4.24
C LYS A 156 6.51 -2.48 -5.27
N ASP A 157 6.99 -1.24 -5.41
CA ASP A 157 8.13 -0.95 -6.27
C ASP A 157 9.46 -1.19 -5.54
N ASP A 158 10.54 -1.20 -6.29
CA ASP A 158 11.91 -1.40 -5.78
C ASP A 158 12.49 -0.18 -5.05
N SER A 159 11.77 0.96 -5.04
CA SER A 159 12.09 2.13 -4.21
C SER A 159 11.37 2.14 -2.86
N GLY A 160 10.47 1.17 -2.63
CA GLY A 160 9.68 1.03 -1.41
C GLY A 160 8.28 1.63 -1.49
N GLY A 161 7.90 2.22 -2.63
CA GLY A 161 6.54 2.72 -2.86
C GLY A 161 5.53 1.56 -2.91
N ARG A 162 4.35 1.78 -2.32
CA ARG A 162 3.27 0.80 -2.28
C ARG A 162 2.02 1.38 -2.93
N TYR A 163 1.41 0.60 -3.83
CA TYR A 163 0.27 1.02 -4.63
C TYR A 163 -0.84 -0.01 -4.53
N GLN A 164 -2.01 0.42 -4.11
CA GLN A 164 -3.22 -0.39 -4.18
C GLN A 164 -4.10 0.11 -5.31
N LYS A 165 -4.50 -0.78 -6.20
CA LYS A 165 -5.32 -0.48 -7.38
C LYS A 165 -6.46 -1.48 -7.48
N PRO A 166 -7.60 -1.10 -8.08
CA PRO A 166 -8.68 -2.05 -8.39
C PRO A 166 -8.20 -3.25 -9.22
N GLY A 167 -8.92 -4.37 -9.13
CA GLY A 167 -8.63 -5.58 -9.90
C GLY A 167 -8.89 -5.44 -11.39
N ASP A 168 -9.77 -4.54 -11.79
CA ASP A 168 -10.17 -4.30 -13.16
C ASP A 168 -9.60 -3.00 -13.73
N GLY A 169 -9.71 -2.84 -15.05
CA GLY A 169 -9.34 -1.61 -15.75
C GLY A 169 -7.88 -1.49 -16.13
N ALA A 170 -7.49 -0.26 -16.46
CA ALA A 170 -6.14 0.13 -16.80
C ALA A 170 -5.64 1.18 -15.79
N HIS A 171 -4.41 1.05 -15.36
CA HIS A 171 -3.87 1.84 -14.25
C HIS A 171 -2.56 2.52 -14.62
N TRP A 172 -2.46 3.78 -14.24
CA TRP A 172 -1.21 4.52 -14.36
C TRP A 172 -0.28 4.15 -13.21
N LEU A 173 0.92 3.65 -13.54
CA LEU A 173 1.98 3.34 -12.61
C LEU A 173 3.25 4.13 -12.97
N PRO A 174 3.96 4.70 -11.99
CA PRO A 174 5.30 5.24 -12.23
C PRO A 174 6.20 4.19 -12.87
N ALA A 175 6.87 4.54 -13.97
CA ALA A 175 7.79 3.64 -14.68
C ALA A 175 9.25 4.02 -14.44
N SER A 176 9.50 5.30 -14.14
CA SER A 176 10.81 5.80 -13.75
C SER A 176 10.68 6.98 -12.79
N GLN A 177 11.74 7.23 -12.04
CA GLN A 177 11.85 8.41 -11.18
C GLN A 177 13.24 9.05 -11.31
N PRO A 178 13.34 10.39 -11.20
CA PRO A 178 14.63 11.07 -11.19
C PRO A 178 15.35 10.82 -9.86
N VAL A 179 16.51 10.21 -9.91
CA VAL A 179 17.35 9.91 -8.74
C VAL A 179 18.70 10.59 -8.90
N ARG A 180 19.23 11.17 -7.82
CA ARG A 180 20.58 11.71 -7.77
C ARG A 180 21.53 10.59 -7.37
N ASP A 181 22.55 10.35 -8.18
CA ASP A 181 23.63 9.43 -7.88
C ASP A 181 24.68 10.04 -6.91
N ASN A 182 25.64 9.23 -6.49
CA ASN A 182 26.72 9.65 -5.58
C ASN A 182 27.61 10.75 -6.15
N SER A 183 27.63 10.93 -7.47
CA SER A 183 28.37 12.02 -8.14
C SER A 183 27.56 13.33 -8.20
N GLY A 184 26.32 13.32 -7.72
CA GLY A 184 25.39 14.44 -7.77
C GLY A 184 24.65 14.58 -9.11
N ARG A 185 24.86 13.67 -10.07
CA ARG A 185 24.17 13.64 -11.35
C ARG A 185 22.77 13.07 -11.17
N VAL A 186 21.80 13.70 -11.81
CA VAL A 186 20.41 13.20 -11.84
C VAL A 186 20.22 12.28 -13.03
N THR A 187 19.72 11.09 -12.79
CA THR A 187 19.39 10.09 -13.82
C THR A 187 17.98 9.58 -13.62
N ALA A 188 17.33 9.14 -14.69
CA ALA A 188 16.05 8.42 -14.59
C ALA A 188 16.33 6.97 -14.20
N ARG A 189 15.84 6.56 -13.04
CA ARG A 189 15.90 5.17 -12.57
C ARG A 189 14.60 4.48 -12.94
N PRO A 190 14.62 3.40 -13.72
CA PRO A 190 13.43 2.59 -13.96
C PRO A 190 12.97 1.92 -12.66
N LEU A 191 11.66 1.71 -12.53
CA LEU A 191 11.04 1.05 -11.39
C LEU A 191 10.57 -0.35 -11.79
N ASP A 192 10.92 -1.34 -10.96
CA ASP A 192 10.40 -2.69 -11.04
C ASP A 192 9.39 -2.92 -9.92
N TYR A 193 8.29 -3.58 -10.25
CA TYR A 193 7.20 -3.87 -9.32
C TYR A 193 7.15 -5.35 -8.97
N SER A 194 6.87 -5.63 -7.71
CA SER A 194 6.46 -6.94 -7.23
C SER A 194 4.98 -6.90 -6.81
N VAL A 195 4.24 -7.97 -7.10
CA VAL A 195 2.87 -8.13 -6.62
C VAL A 195 2.91 -8.64 -5.18
N GLU A 196 2.51 -7.81 -4.23
CA GLU A 196 2.52 -8.14 -2.79
C GLU A 196 1.26 -8.90 -2.38
N ALA A 197 0.11 -8.47 -2.89
CA ALA A 197 -1.17 -9.11 -2.65
C ALA A 197 -2.14 -8.91 -3.81
N VAL A 198 -3.03 -9.88 -3.98
CA VAL A 198 -4.24 -9.78 -4.80
C VAL A 198 -5.40 -10.21 -3.93
N LEU A 199 -6.33 -9.30 -3.65
CA LEU A 199 -7.44 -9.55 -2.75
C LEU A 199 -8.63 -10.13 -3.51
N VAL A 200 -9.12 -11.25 -3.01
CA VAL A 200 -10.33 -11.95 -3.46
C VAL A 200 -11.11 -12.32 -2.19
N ASP A 201 -12.32 -11.82 -2.05
CA ASP A 201 -13.16 -11.99 -0.85
C ASP A 201 -12.40 -11.64 0.45
N GLY A 202 -11.61 -10.55 0.41
CA GLY A 202 -10.75 -10.10 1.50
C GLY A 202 -9.51 -10.96 1.77
N ALA A 203 -9.30 -12.04 1.03
CA ALA A 203 -8.18 -12.96 1.19
C ALA A 203 -7.11 -12.76 0.13
N ASN A 204 -5.85 -13.07 0.44
CA ASN A 204 -4.74 -12.90 -0.49
C ASN A 204 -4.54 -14.14 -1.36
N ALA A 205 -4.92 -14.04 -2.63
CA ALA A 205 -4.80 -15.10 -3.63
C ALA A 205 -3.46 -15.11 -4.40
N VAL A 206 -2.53 -14.18 -4.15
CA VAL A 206 -1.31 -14.06 -4.94
C VAL A 206 -0.42 -15.30 -4.86
N PHE A 207 0.04 -15.79 -6.00
CA PHE A 207 1.12 -16.76 -6.07
C PHE A 207 2.46 -16.03 -6.15
N ARG A 208 3.15 -15.86 -5.02
CA ARG A 208 4.28 -14.94 -4.83
C ARG A 208 5.54 -15.24 -5.65
N SER A 209 5.71 -16.44 -6.17
CA SER A 209 6.92 -16.76 -6.93
C SER A 209 6.92 -16.08 -8.30
N GLN A 210 7.95 -15.27 -8.57
CA GLN A 210 8.27 -14.69 -9.88
C GLN A 210 7.33 -13.59 -10.41
N GLN A 211 6.56 -12.91 -9.57
CA GLN A 211 5.67 -11.83 -10.02
C GLN A 211 6.36 -10.47 -9.96
N ARG A 212 7.32 -10.28 -10.84
CA ARG A 212 7.99 -8.99 -11.04
C ARG A 212 7.69 -8.47 -12.44
N PHE A 213 7.34 -7.20 -12.50
CA PHE A 213 6.93 -6.54 -13.73
C PHE A 213 7.59 -5.17 -13.83
N ARG A 214 7.96 -4.79 -15.04
CA ARG A 214 8.40 -3.45 -15.36
C ARG A 214 7.30 -2.76 -16.17
N PRO A 215 6.84 -1.56 -15.76
CA PRO A 215 5.86 -0.81 -16.53
C PRO A 215 6.39 -0.47 -17.91
N ALA A 216 5.56 -0.71 -18.90
CA ALA A 216 5.77 -0.26 -20.27
C ALA A 216 4.43 0.25 -20.83
N PRO A 217 4.45 1.16 -21.83
CA PRO A 217 3.24 1.70 -22.40
C PRO A 217 2.28 0.60 -22.90
N ASN A 218 1.05 0.60 -22.37
CA ASN A 218 0.01 -0.37 -22.68
C ASN A 218 0.36 -1.85 -22.41
N ALA A 219 1.29 -2.10 -21.47
CA ALA A 219 1.65 -3.46 -21.10
C ALA A 219 0.48 -4.19 -20.44
N SER A 220 0.39 -5.50 -20.70
CA SER A 220 -0.49 -6.43 -19.98
C SER A 220 0.36 -7.31 -19.07
N TRP A 221 -0.02 -7.37 -17.78
CA TRP A 221 0.68 -8.18 -16.77
C TRP A 221 -0.14 -9.41 -16.41
N PRO A 222 0.30 -10.61 -16.77
CA PRO A 222 -0.34 -11.84 -16.32
C PRO A 222 0.04 -12.11 -14.85
N ILE A 223 -0.93 -11.92 -13.95
CA ILE A 223 -0.75 -12.14 -12.52
C ILE A 223 -1.27 -13.53 -12.17
N SER A 224 -0.41 -14.39 -11.65
CA SER A 224 -0.79 -15.74 -11.26
C SER A 224 -1.40 -15.76 -9.87
N LEU A 225 -2.56 -16.39 -9.75
CA LEU A 225 -3.29 -16.56 -8.52
C LEU A 225 -3.27 -18.03 -8.09
N ARG A 226 -3.31 -18.27 -6.80
CA ARG A 226 -3.43 -19.60 -6.22
C ARG A 226 -4.67 -19.69 -5.36
N PHE A 227 -5.50 -20.67 -5.67
CA PHE A 227 -6.68 -21.02 -4.91
C PHE A 227 -6.53 -22.42 -4.31
N TYR A 228 -7.30 -22.67 -3.28
CA TYR A 228 -7.37 -23.92 -2.56
C TYR A 228 -8.81 -24.37 -2.45
N GLN A 229 -9.01 -25.68 -2.24
CA GLN A 229 -10.31 -26.26 -1.96
C GLN A 229 -10.39 -26.73 -0.51
N MET A 230 -11.54 -26.57 0.07
CA MET A 230 -11.86 -27.09 1.38
C MET A 230 -12.98 -28.12 1.24
N GLN A 231 -12.69 -29.37 1.60
CA GLN A 231 -13.69 -30.40 1.76
C GLN A 231 -14.23 -30.31 3.18
N ILE A 232 -15.53 -30.21 3.33
CA ILE A 232 -16.18 -30.02 4.62
C ILE A 232 -17.05 -31.23 4.88
N SER A 233 -16.88 -31.86 6.03
CA SER A 233 -17.76 -32.90 6.56
C SER A 233 -18.39 -32.48 7.88
N SER A 234 -19.62 -32.89 8.14
CA SER A 234 -20.34 -32.51 9.38
C SER A 234 -20.98 -33.71 10.02
N HIS A 235 -20.80 -33.85 11.35
CA HIS A 235 -21.37 -34.92 12.12
C HIS A 235 -21.81 -34.44 13.51
N ASP A 236 -22.70 -35.24 14.17
CA ASP A 236 -23.09 -34.96 15.52
C ASP A 236 -21.98 -35.29 16.53
N ALA A 237 -22.05 -34.67 17.71
CA ALA A 237 -20.99 -34.75 18.70
C ALA A 237 -20.94 -36.08 19.47
N MET A 238 -22.10 -36.76 19.68
CA MET A 238 -22.18 -37.95 20.51
C MET A 238 -22.02 -39.25 19.73
N PHE A 239 -22.65 -39.34 18.59
CA PHE A 239 -22.77 -40.61 17.85
C PHE A 239 -21.98 -40.62 16.56
N GLY A 240 -21.46 -39.45 16.10
CA GLY A 240 -20.72 -39.35 14.85
C GLY A 240 -21.59 -39.54 13.60
N PHE A 241 -22.90 -39.45 13.68
CA PHE A 241 -23.77 -39.58 12.52
C PHE A 241 -23.66 -38.36 11.63
N PRO A 242 -23.66 -38.52 10.27
CA PRO A 242 -23.74 -37.43 9.34
C PRO A 242 -24.95 -36.54 9.69
N ALA A 243 -24.71 -35.23 9.87
CA ALA A 243 -25.76 -34.35 10.34
C ALA A 243 -25.53 -32.92 9.84
N GLY A 244 -26.63 -32.15 9.74
CA GLY A 244 -26.64 -30.82 9.16
C GLY A 244 -27.23 -30.80 7.75
N SER A 245 -27.71 -29.63 7.32
CA SER A 245 -28.28 -29.41 5.98
C SER A 245 -27.42 -28.51 5.12
N ALA A 246 -26.65 -27.62 5.74
CA ALA A 246 -25.76 -26.69 5.07
C ALA A 246 -24.65 -26.22 6.00
N VAL A 247 -23.61 -25.61 5.44
CA VAL A 247 -22.56 -24.91 6.18
C VAL A 247 -22.56 -23.45 5.73
N ARG A 248 -22.49 -22.54 6.66
CA ARG A 248 -22.17 -21.13 6.39
C ARG A 248 -20.66 -20.95 6.44
N LEU A 249 -20.10 -20.50 5.34
CA LEU A 249 -18.73 -20.10 5.20
C LEU A 249 -18.67 -18.57 5.26
N ARG A 250 -17.93 -18.02 6.23
CA ARG A 250 -17.64 -16.60 6.31
C ARG A 250 -16.23 -16.34 5.81
N SER A 251 -16.10 -15.49 4.78
CA SER A 251 -14.82 -15.04 4.23
C SER A 251 -14.14 -13.99 5.12
N PRO A 252 -12.85 -13.70 4.94
CA PRO A 252 -12.13 -12.68 5.71
C PRO A 252 -12.70 -11.26 5.61
N ASP A 253 -13.37 -10.91 4.51
CA ASP A 253 -14.11 -9.65 4.33
C ASP A 253 -15.44 -9.60 5.09
N GLY A 254 -15.85 -10.73 5.70
CA GLY A 254 -17.09 -10.87 6.45
C GLY A 254 -18.30 -11.33 5.63
N GLN A 255 -18.17 -11.54 4.33
CA GLN A 255 -19.25 -12.11 3.50
C GLN A 255 -19.54 -13.53 3.93
N VAL A 256 -20.84 -13.93 3.85
CA VAL A 256 -21.28 -15.25 4.25
C VAL A 256 -21.90 -15.97 3.07
N GLN A 257 -21.25 -17.04 2.66
CA GLN A 257 -21.73 -17.98 1.65
C GLN A 257 -22.37 -19.18 2.30
N ARG A 258 -23.46 -19.68 1.73
CA ARG A 258 -24.10 -20.95 2.12
C ARG A 258 -23.62 -22.06 1.18
N LEU A 259 -23.18 -23.17 1.77
CA LEU A 259 -22.77 -24.39 1.09
C LEU A 259 -23.74 -25.50 1.53
N ASP A 260 -24.53 -26.02 0.62
CA ASP A 260 -25.44 -27.12 0.92
C ASP A 260 -24.67 -28.44 1.07
N LEU A 261 -25.00 -29.20 2.11
CA LEU A 261 -24.40 -30.50 2.37
C LEU A 261 -25.11 -31.59 1.55
N ASP A 262 -24.35 -32.53 1.02
CA ASP A 262 -24.89 -33.71 0.33
C ASP A 262 -25.54 -34.71 1.33
N GLY A 263 -26.10 -35.84 0.78
CA GLY A 263 -26.70 -36.88 1.60
C GLY A 263 -25.78 -37.59 2.59
N ARG A 264 -24.46 -37.31 2.54
CA ARG A 264 -23.43 -37.77 3.45
C ARG A 264 -22.90 -36.66 4.36
N SER A 265 -23.60 -35.53 4.40
CA SER A 265 -23.21 -34.32 5.13
C SER A 265 -21.83 -33.79 4.73
N ARG A 266 -21.52 -33.79 3.43
CA ARG A 266 -20.28 -33.25 2.85
C ARG A 266 -20.59 -32.12 1.91
N ALA A 267 -19.67 -31.14 1.85
CA ALA A 267 -19.68 -30.06 0.88
C ALA A 267 -18.26 -29.71 0.45
N SER A 268 -18.13 -29.09 -0.75
CA SER A 268 -16.90 -28.49 -1.22
C SER A 268 -17.07 -26.97 -1.30
N SER A 269 -16.08 -26.23 -0.82
CA SER A 269 -16.11 -24.76 -0.85
C SER A 269 -15.91 -24.14 -2.23
N GLY A 270 -15.50 -24.94 -3.23
CA GLY A 270 -14.98 -24.38 -4.47
C GLY A 270 -13.58 -23.77 -4.31
N ARG A 271 -13.26 -22.79 -5.16
CA ARG A 271 -11.95 -22.11 -5.18
C ARG A 271 -11.92 -20.99 -4.14
N LEU A 272 -11.11 -21.11 -3.11
CA LEU A 272 -10.92 -20.10 -2.06
C LEU A 272 -9.47 -19.60 -2.06
N ALA A 273 -9.27 -18.32 -1.80
CA ALA A 273 -7.96 -17.74 -1.57
C ALA A 273 -7.40 -18.18 -0.21
N ARG A 274 -6.08 -18.04 -0.02
CA ARG A 274 -5.46 -18.27 1.29
C ARG A 274 -5.94 -17.24 2.31
N GLY A 275 -6.46 -17.69 3.44
CA GLY A 275 -6.99 -16.77 4.47
C GLY A 275 -7.58 -17.48 5.67
N ASP A 276 -8.08 -16.67 6.59
CA ASP A 276 -8.77 -17.12 7.80
C ASP A 276 -10.29 -17.06 7.57
N TYR A 277 -10.90 -18.22 7.53
CA TYR A 277 -12.33 -18.42 7.32
C TYR A 277 -13.02 -18.80 8.61
N GLN A 278 -14.34 -18.69 8.65
CA GLN A 278 -15.16 -19.20 9.73
C GLN A 278 -16.27 -20.07 9.15
N LEU A 279 -16.45 -21.24 9.75
CA LEU A 279 -17.47 -22.20 9.35
C LEU A 279 -18.51 -22.35 10.45
N LYS A 280 -19.77 -22.50 10.06
CA LYS A 280 -20.87 -22.77 10.98
C LYS A 280 -21.87 -23.74 10.35
N VAL A 281 -22.09 -24.88 10.97
CA VAL A 281 -23.09 -25.86 10.51
C VAL A 281 -24.50 -25.31 10.69
N GLN A 282 -25.38 -25.55 9.74
CA GLN A 282 -26.82 -25.33 9.84
C GLN A 282 -27.52 -26.70 9.95
N GLY A 283 -28.29 -26.88 11.01
CA GLY A 283 -28.99 -28.10 11.27
C GLY A 283 -29.86 -28.01 12.53
N PRO A 284 -30.63 -29.06 12.86
CA PRO A 284 -31.44 -29.10 14.04
C PRO A 284 -30.56 -29.34 15.29
N GLY A 285 -30.09 -28.25 15.90
CA GLY A 285 -29.19 -28.31 17.04
C GLY A 285 -28.48 -27.00 17.33
N ILE A 286 -27.42 -27.07 18.12
CA ILE A 286 -26.58 -25.92 18.50
C ILE A 286 -25.26 -26.00 17.77
N SER A 287 -24.92 -24.93 17.04
CA SER A 287 -23.65 -24.79 16.34
C SER A 287 -23.03 -23.42 16.61
N TRP A 288 -21.71 -23.33 16.53
CA TRP A 288 -20.94 -22.10 16.70
C TRP A 288 -20.03 -21.89 15.50
N TRP A 289 -19.48 -20.68 15.39
CA TRP A 289 -18.49 -20.36 14.37
C TRP A 289 -17.14 -20.99 14.73
N MET A 290 -16.60 -21.78 13.82
CA MET A 290 -15.28 -22.42 13.94
C MET A 290 -14.29 -21.72 13.01
N PRO A 291 -13.19 -21.16 13.53
CA PRO A 291 -12.15 -20.57 12.71
C PRO A 291 -11.35 -21.64 11.96
N VAL A 292 -11.07 -21.41 10.70
CA VAL A 292 -10.29 -22.31 9.84
C VAL A 292 -9.29 -21.50 9.02
N ALA A 293 -8.01 -21.75 9.21
CA ALA A 293 -6.95 -21.16 8.39
C ALA A 293 -6.73 -22.02 7.14
N LEU A 294 -7.00 -21.43 5.96
CA LEU A 294 -6.82 -22.09 4.67
C LEU A 294 -5.48 -21.70 4.07
N SER A 295 -4.57 -22.65 3.92
CA SER A 295 -3.25 -22.44 3.30
C SER A 295 -2.87 -23.51 2.28
N ARG A 296 -3.68 -24.55 2.17
CA ARG A 296 -3.57 -25.70 1.26
C ARG A 296 -4.94 -26.34 1.11
N ASP A 297 -5.08 -27.22 0.15
CA ASP A 297 -6.25 -28.09 0.07
C ASP A 297 -6.34 -28.92 1.35
N GLN A 298 -7.51 -28.91 1.99
CA GLN A 298 -7.70 -29.57 3.27
C GLN A 298 -9.14 -30.07 3.46
N GLU A 299 -9.26 -31.10 4.28
CA GLU A 299 -10.53 -31.59 4.80
C GLU A 299 -10.77 -31.03 6.20
N VAL A 300 -11.98 -30.52 6.44
CA VAL A 300 -12.39 -29.92 7.71
C VAL A 300 -13.60 -30.66 8.23
N GLU A 301 -13.45 -31.24 9.40
CA GLU A 301 -14.54 -31.90 10.12
C GLU A 301 -15.20 -30.90 11.06
N LEU A 302 -16.52 -30.76 10.94
CA LEU A 302 -17.32 -29.90 11.77
C LEU A 302 -18.20 -30.75 12.70
N VAL A 303 -18.09 -30.46 13.97
CA VAL A 303 -18.90 -31.12 15.02
C VAL A 303 -19.93 -30.13 15.52
N PHE A 304 -21.19 -30.57 15.67
CA PHE A 304 -22.22 -29.77 16.30
C PHE A 304 -23.11 -30.62 17.22
N LEU A 305 -23.78 -29.99 18.18
CA LEU A 305 -24.68 -30.66 19.11
C LEU A 305 -26.06 -30.74 18.48
N SER A 306 -26.48 -31.96 18.09
CA SER A 306 -27.82 -32.20 17.58
C SER A 306 -28.88 -32.17 18.70
N TRP A 307 -30.16 -31.96 18.34
CA TRP A 307 -31.24 -32.13 19.33
C TRP A 307 -31.32 -33.57 19.89
N LEU A 308 -30.87 -34.56 19.14
CA LEU A 308 -30.74 -35.93 19.59
C LEU A 308 -29.74 -36.04 20.75
N ASP A 309 -28.53 -35.47 20.57
CA ASP A 309 -27.48 -35.42 21.59
C ASP A 309 -27.98 -34.76 22.87
N LEU A 310 -28.66 -33.62 22.73
CA LEU A 310 -29.21 -32.89 23.85
C LEU A 310 -30.32 -33.70 24.58
N SER A 311 -31.15 -34.40 23.82
CA SER A 311 -32.20 -35.24 24.38
C SER A 311 -31.65 -36.43 25.18
N VAL A 312 -30.62 -37.09 24.61
CA VAL A 312 -29.93 -38.19 25.29
C VAL A 312 -29.19 -37.70 26.54
N ALA A 313 -28.49 -36.58 26.46
CA ALA A 313 -27.80 -35.98 27.60
C ALA A 313 -28.80 -35.58 28.71
N ALA A 314 -29.92 -34.99 28.34
CA ALA A 314 -31.00 -34.67 29.31
C ALA A 314 -31.58 -35.90 29.95
N LEU A 315 -31.86 -36.97 29.19
CA LEU A 315 -32.36 -38.25 29.73
C LEU A 315 -31.36 -38.85 30.71
N LEU A 316 -30.07 -38.89 30.35
CA LEU A 316 -29.03 -39.41 31.25
C LEU A 316 -28.92 -38.58 32.56
N ALA A 317 -29.00 -37.24 32.43
CA ALA A 317 -29.00 -36.38 33.62
C ALA A 317 -30.20 -36.67 34.54
N VAL A 318 -31.40 -36.88 34.00
CA VAL A 318 -32.58 -37.26 34.77
C VAL A 318 -32.41 -38.64 35.43
N LEU A 319 -31.89 -39.61 34.72
CA LEU A 319 -31.61 -40.93 35.26
C LEU A 319 -30.62 -40.90 36.43
N VAL A 320 -29.56 -40.07 36.31
CA VAL A 320 -28.58 -39.87 37.39
C VAL A 320 -29.24 -39.18 38.59
N LEU A 321 -29.99 -38.10 38.38
CA LEU A 321 -30.63 -37.32 39.44
C LEU A 321 -31.68 -38.15 40.21
N VAL A 322 -32.43 -39.01 39.53
CA VAL A 322 -33.45 -39.82 40.13
C VAL A 322 -32.91 -41.18 40.68
N GLY A 323 -32.00 -41.78 39.94
CA GLY A 323 -31.43 -43.09 40.23
C GLY A 323 -30.53 -43.11 41.47
N LEU A 324 -29.64 -42.08 41.61
CA LEU A 324 -28.71 -42.00 42.74
C LEU A 324 -29.44 -41.94 44.12
N PRO A 325 -30.46 -41.09 44.33
CA PRO A 325 -31.19 -41.09 45.61
C PRO A 325 -31.95 -42.38 45.87
N LEU A 326 -32.52 -43.00 44.80
CA LEU A 326 -33.25 -44.30 44.98
C LEU A 326 -32.27 -45.41 45.36
N LEU A 327 -31.10 -45.51 44.75
CA LEU A 327 -30.10 -46.50 45.15
C LEU A 327 -29.54 -46.22 46.56
N GLY A 328 -29.23 -44.93 46.85
CA GLY A 328 -28.77 -44.51 48.18
C GLY A 328 -29.81 -44.80 49.32
N GLY A 329 -31.06 -44.60 48.99
CA GLY A 329 -32.17 -44.96 49.92
C GLY A 329 -32.28 -46.45 50.17
N ARG A 330 -32.11 -47.32 49.17
CA ARG A 330 -32.09 -48.77 49.30
C ARG A 330 -30.88 -49.27 50.08
N LEU A 331 -29.71 -48.70 49.89
CA LEU A 331 -28.48 -49.03 50.62
C LEU A 331 -28.61 -48.64 52.13
N ARG A 332 -29.18 -47.47 52.42
CA ARG A 332 -29.45 -47.04 53.80
C ARG A 332 -30.48 -47.92 54.51
N ARG A 333 -31.54 -48.41 53.84
CA ARG A 333 -32.50 -49.32 54.40
C ARG A 333 -31.86 -50.69 54.71
N ARG A 334 -30.97 -51.24 53.89
CA ARG A 334 -30.26 -52.49 54.18
C ARG A 334 -29.30 -52.37 55.38
N ARG A 335 -28.75 -51.24 55.70
CA ARG A 335 -27.88 -51.03 56.87
C ARG A 335 -28.66 -50.81 58.17
N ARG A 336 -30.00 -50.64 58.14
CA ARG A 336 -30.87 -50.49 59.30
C ARG A 336 -31.63 -51.78 59.65
N ALA A 337 -31.26 -52.95 59.13
CA ALA A 337 -31.74 -54.21 59.61
C ALA A 337 -31.21 -54.39 61.05
N PRO A 338 -32.08 -54.55 62.06
CA PRO A 338 -31.67 -54.62 63.47
C PRO A 338 -30.78 -55.84 63.65
N ALA A 339 -29.56 -55.63 64.16
CA ALA A 339 -28.73 -56.69 64.72
C ALA A 339 -29.52 -57.25 65.92
N THR A 340 -30.15 -58.41 65.70
CA THR A 340 -30.73 -59.22 66.74
C THR A 340 -29.62 -59.55 67.74
N ALA A 341 -29.82 -59.13 68.98
CA ALA A 341 -28.93 -59.40 70.11
C ALA A 341 -28.68 -60.92 70.22
N ALA A 342 -27.42 -61.30 70.12
CA ALA A 342 -26.95 -62.60 70.62
C ALA A 342 -26.05 -62.29 71.82
N THR A 343 -26.69 -62.42 72.99
CA THR A 343 -26.03 -62.52 74.31
C THR A 343 -25.29 -63.86 74.36
N GLY A 344 -24.00 -63.89 74.66
CA GLY A 344 -23.21 -65.11 74.86
C GLY A 344 -21.79 -64.76 75.26
N VAL A 345 -21.56 -64.52 76.51
CA VAL A 345 -20.65 -65.07 77.57
C VAL A 345 -19.37 -65.77 77.02
N GLY A 346 -18.22 -65.38 77.60
CA GLY A 346 -16.98 -66.16 77.67
C GLY A 346 -15.75 -65.42 77.18
N ALA A 347 -15.07 -64.75 78.00
CA ALA A 347 -13.92 -65.04 78.88
C ALA A 347 -12.54 -65.34 78.13
N VAL A 348 -11.58 -64.64 78.64
CA VAL A 348 -10.18 -65.05 78.87
C VAL A 348 -9.12 -64.86 77.77
N ALA A 349 -8.30 -63.94 78.11
CA ALA A 349 -6.84 -63.95 78.30
C ALA A 349 -5.89 -63.95 77.03
N GLU A 350 -4.90 -63.14 77.26
CA GLU A 350 -3.47 -63.33 77.07
C GLU A 350 -2.90 -63.03 75.65
N ASP A 351 -2.18 -61.99 75.56
CA ASP A 351 -0.74 -61.68 75.87
C ASP A 351 0.14 -61.77 74.67
N ARG A 352 1.07 -60.81 74.63
CA ARG A 352 2.37 -60.76 73.89
C ARG A 352 2.41 -60.32 72.42
N ASP A 353 2.81 -59.15 72.32
CA ASP A 353 4.22 -58.74 72.15
C ASP A 353 4.81 -59.09 70.76
N LEU A 354 5.36 -58.14 70.22
CA LEU A 354 6.68 -57.96 69.59
C LEU A 354 6.67 -57.27 68.16
N LEU A 355 7.09 -56.04 68.27
CA LEU A 355 8.30 -55.50 67.59
C LEU A 355 8.49 -55.81 66.07
N GLY A 356 8.61 -54.75 65.33
CA GLY A 356 9.80 -54.72 64.59
C GLY A 356 9.77 -54.09 63.20
N ARG A 357 10.32 -52.88 63.12
CA ARG A 357 11.22 -52.39 62.09
C ARG A 357 10.68 -52.09 60.68
N ALA A 358 10.61 -50.83 60.34
CA ALA A 358 11.65 -49.95 59.81
C ALA A 358 12.13 -50.30 58.39
N GLY A 359 11.79 -49.48 57.49
CA GLY A 359 12.41 -48.78 56.48
C GLY A 359 13.25 -49.53 55.40
N PRO A 360 13.72 -48.90 54.33
CA PRO A 360 13.80 -47.46 54.08
C PRO A 360 12.91 -46.95 52.99
#